data_79249d92937d949476bf323abb5c1400
#
_entry.id   79249d92937d949476bf323abb5c1400
#
_cell.length_a   1.000
_cell.length_b   1.000
_cell.length_c   1.000
_cell.angle_alpha   90.00
_cell.angle_beta   90.00
_cell.angle_gamma   90.00
#
_symmetry.space_group_name_H-M   'P 1'
#
loop_
_entity.id
_entity.type
_entity.pdbx_description
1 polymer ?
#
loop_
_entity_poly.entity_id
_entity_poly.type
_entity_poly.pdbx_seq_one_letter_code
_entity_poly.pdbx_strand_id
1 'polypeptide(L)'
;MAQPANPSNPDKWSSLLSRLNPIPSFEEYTGPYKVGTADVEIPVSELDSPAPAPDNAAEIETIQFRIFYPAHPDAQGKRITWLPAPQRDHLSAYIQFLGVGQLVAQAVSFLPRHLHYTYIPVIKNAPVLEPDTPNKRWPTVIFSHGLGGSRNAYSQIVGSLASHGVVVICPEHRDGSAVKSFIRIPDQQHRYFVRNTRRVVAYRRIPHDPNDETHALRNDQLRIRLWEMGLVHEALLAIDRGASLTNLNQTTPSLAQFVGQLHVQDPGSIIFAGHSFGSATMVQFLKSVFYAGRPELEAMADPLYVPSRDSAIYRQVTPRNVAILLDMWCFPLLSKTTKALWDLPLPAYAPPHAPSPSTPQQPPPGGAALLAVSSEDFHAWTEHLHATARALSPDPSAPRVLASAFYASGVKLAEPHFFFVERSAHLSQSDFGVLFPWLMFKIYKSEEPERALRLNRRAVLQVLRANGVPVARTWVGDLLEGVEGGKKLAVEGDGDGDGAEGSAGVEAGVGGDGAGDGKGAGDVEAEAWDRGPEDGIHDDRAIFDRSGHGVVDAWRWIDIVGMGEAEATAEVVDGKGETKRVVETGGEAAETREPQMAGVIEPHATEGVAVESH
;
A
#
# COMPACT_ATOMS: atom_id res chain seq x y z
N MET A 1 38.71 32.30 8.34
CA MET A 1 37.30 32.15 7.97
C MET A 1 37.28 31.36 6.65
N ALA A 2 36.99 30.08 6.71
CA ALA A 2 36.90 29.22 5.55
C ALA A 2 35.43 29.23 5.06
N GLN A 3 35.23 29.53 3.79
CA GLN A 3 33.91 29.46 3.12
C GLN A 3 33.41 28.01 3.13
N PRO A 4 32.12 27.75 3.36
CA PRO A 4 31.54 26.44 3.18
C PRO A 4 31.57 26.07 1.68
N ALA A 5 31.97 24.86 1.39
CA ALA A 5 32.01 24.31 0.04
C ALA A 5 30.58 24.20 -0.51
N ASN A 6 30.37 24.74 -1.70
CA ASN A 6 29.17 24.58 -2.51
C ASN A 6 28.85 23.08 -2.72
N PRO A 7 27.63 22.61 -2.50
CA PRO A 7 27.27 21.25 -2.89
C PRO A 7 27.32 21.16 -4.43
N SER A 8 28.29 20.41 -4.90
CA SER A 8 28.52 20.15 -6.32
C SER A 8 27.32 19.45 -6.94
N ASN A 9 26.79 20.02 -8.01
CA ASN A 9 25.95 19.38 -9.02
C ASN A 9 26.38 17.94 -9.24
N PRO A 10 25.48 16.95 -9.20
CA PRO A 10 25.86 15.57 -9.48
C PRO A 10 26.32 15.48 -10.93
N ASP A 11 27.62 15.40 -11.11
CA ASP A 11 28.26 15.26 -12.41
C ASP A 11 27.58 14.20 -13.26
N LYS A 12 27.43 14.47 -14.58
CA LYS A 12 26.96 13.47 -15.57
C LYS A 12 27.70 12.14 -15.44
N TRP A 13 28.91 12.15 -14.92
CA TRP A 13 29.70 10.96 -14.58
C TRP A 13 29.18 10.20 -13.37
N SER A 14 28.63 10.86 -12.36
CA SER A 14 28.03 10.17 -11.20
C SER A 14 26.75 9.45 -11.59
N SER A 15 25.95 10.02 -12.49
CA SER A 15 24.76 9.37 -13.04
C SER A 15 25.11 8.19 -13.96
N LEU A 16 26.21 8.28 -14.69
CA LEU A 16 26.70 7.19 -15.54
C LEU A 16 27.32 6.07 -14.69
N LEU A 17 28.05 6.42 -13.64
CA LEU A 17 28.61 5.47 -12.67
C LEU A 17 27.54 4.81 -11.83
N SER A 18 26.44 5.51 -11.50
CA SER A 18 25.30 4.90 -10.80
C SER A 18 24.61 3.84 -11.68
N ARG A 19 24.51 4.07 -12.99
CA ARG A 19 24.01 3.07 -13.95
C ARG A 19 24.94 1.84 -14.09
N LEU A 20 26.22 2.00 -13.79
CA LEU A 20 27.21 0.92 -13.78
C LEU A 20 27.33 0.27 -12.40
N ASN A 21 26.68 0.81 -11.36
CA ASN A 21 26.71 0.21 -10.04
C ASN A 21 25.87 -1.07 -10.05
N PRO A 22 26.47 -2.25 -9.86
CA PRO A 22 25.74 -3.50 -9.85
C PRO A 22 24.87 -3.69 -8.59
N ILE A 23 24.97 -2.78 -7.61
CA ILE A 23 24.20 -2.83 -6.38
C ILE A 23 22.99 -1.92 -6.56
N PRO A 24 21.74 -2.46 -6.61
CA PRO A 24 20.55 -1.64 -6.63
C PRO A 24 20.53 -0.76 -5.37
N SER A 25 20.31 0.51 -5.55
CA SER A 25 20.16 1.47 -4.45
C SER A 25 18.76 2.08 -4.53
N PHE A 26 18.13 2.21 -3.39
CA PHE A 26 16.91 2.98 -3.28
C PHE A 26 17.23 4.47 -3.22
N GLU A 27 16.39 5.27 -3.87
CA GLU A 27 16.43 6.73 -3.72
C GLU A 27 16.16 7.11 -2.26
N GLU A 28 16.74 8.22 -1.81
CA GLU A 28 16.42 8.81 -0.52
C GLU A 28 14.96 9.30 -0.54
N TYR A 29 14.33 9.29 0.61
CA TYR A 29 12.96 9.79 0.73
C TYR A 29 12.91 11.31 0.60
N THR A 30 11.84 11.80 0.01
CA THR A 30 11.67 13.21 -0.35
C THR A 30 10.93 14.03 0.69
N GLY A 31 10.42 13.42 1.76
CA GLY A 31 9.78 14.12 2.86
C GLY A 31 10.79 14.82 3.78
N PRO A 32 10.34 15.80 4.58
CA PRO A 32 11.22 16.63 5.43
C PRO A 32 11.82 15.87 6.60
N TYR A 33 11.28 14.70 6.94
CA TYR A 33 11.73 13.96 8.13
C TYR A 33 12.67 12.80 7.74
N LYS A 34 13.76 12.64 8.49
CA LYS A 34 14.52 11.38 8.46
C LYS A 34 13.64 10.22 8.87
N VAL A 35 13.90 9.03 8.37
CA VAL A 35 13.10 7.85 8.69
C VAL A 35 13.86 6.89 9.57
N GLY A 36 13.25 6.58 10.71
CA GLY A 36 13.65 5.51 11.61
C GLY A 36 12.91 4.22 11.33
N THR A 37 13.46 3.10 11.76
CA THR A 37 12.77 1.81 11.70
C THR A 37 13.05 0.94 12.92
N ALA A 38 12.02 0.25 13.39
CA ALA A 38 12.09 -0.75 14.45
C ALA A 38 11.43 -2.05 14.00
N ASP A 39 12.02 -3.19 14.36
CA ASP A 39 11.48 -4.52 14.06
C ASP A 39 10.92 -5.11 15.36
N VAL A 40 9.66 -5.48 15.36
CA VAL A 40 8.89 -5.86 16.55
C VAL A 40 8.35 -7.26 16.38
N GLU A 41 8.49 -8.10 17.41
CA GLU A 41 7.85 -9.41 17.47
C GLU A 41 7.37 -9.67 18.90
N ILE A 42 6.06 -9.77 19.09
CA ILE A 42 5.40 -9.84 20.40
C ILE A 42 4.69 -11.18 20.53
N PRO A 43 4.80 -11.88 21.70
CA PRO A 43 4.00 -13.06 21.99
C PRO A 43 2.50 -12.76 21.93
N VAL A 44 1.72 -13.63 21.27
CA VAL A 44 0.26 -13.52 21.23
C VAL A 44 -0.34 -13.58 22.64
N SER A 45 0.28 -14.34 23.53
CA SER A 45 -0.16 -14.49 24.92
C SER A 45 -0.12 -13.20 25.76
N GLU A 46 0.57 -12.15 25.27
CA GLU A 46 0.64 -10.84 25.93
C GLU A 46 -0.41 -9.85 25.39
N LEU A 47 -1.23 -10.26 24.44
CA LEU A 47 -2.21 -9.41 23.75
C LEU A 47 -3.64 -9.89 24.01
N ASP A 48 -4.54 -8.94 24.20
CA ASP A 48 -5.98 -9.21 24.27
C ASP A 48 -6.52 -9.42 22.86
N SER A 49 -6.68 -10.68 22.43
CA SER A 49 -7.16 -10.98 21.10
C SER A 49 -8.60 -10.52 20.90
N PRO A 50 -8.91 -9.68 19.91
CA PRO A 50 -10.26 -9.18 19.67
C PRO A 50 -11.22 -10.26 19.10
N ALA A 51 -10.67 -11.38 18.61
CA ALA A 51 -11.42 -12.54 18.13
C ALA A 51 -10.67 -13.82 18.48
N PRO A 52 -11.35 -14.98 18.55
CA PRO A 52 -10.69 -16.27 18.70
C PRO A 52 -9.63 -16.51 17.62
N ALA A 53 -8.54 -17.16 17.99
CA ALA A 53 -7.56 -17.62 17.01
C ALA A 53 -8.22 -18.64 16.07
N PRO A 54 -8.02 -18.55 14.76
CA PRO A 54 -8.50 -19.57 13.84
C PRO A 54 -7.72 -20.88 14.02
N ASP A 55 -8.37 -22.02 13.77
CA ASP A 55 -7.79 -23.34 13.98
C ASP A 55 -6.44 -23.54 13.29
N ASN A 56 -6.29 -22.95 12.10
CA ASN A 56 -5.05 -23.00 11.31
C ASN A 56 -3.95 -22.04 11.80
N ALA A 57 -4.17 -21.28 12.85
CA ALA A 57 -3.19 -20.40 13.49
C ALA A 57 -2.62 -20.97 14.81
N ALA A 58 -2.93 -22.20 15.19
CA ALA A 58 -2.52 -22.80 16.47
C ALA A 58 -0.99 -22.78 16.72
N GLU A 59 -0.19 -22.76 15.65
CA GLU A 59 1.27 -22.70 15.74
C GLU A 59 1.83 -21.26 15.66
N ILE A 60 0.99 -20.24 15.54
CA ILE A 60 1.39 -18.83 15.45
C ILE A 60 1.41 -18.24 16.87
N GLU A 61 2.57 -18.35 17.52
CA GLU A 61 2.76 -17.91 18.91
C GLU A 61 3.12 -16.42 19.03
N THR A 62 3.45 -15.77 17.91
CA THR A 62 3.87 -14.37 17.90
C THR A 62 3.26 -13.62 16.73
N ILE A 63 3.06 -12.32 16.88
CA ILE A 63 2.90 -11.40 15.75
C ILE A 63 4.20 -10.67 15.50
N GLN A 64 4.45 -10.34 14.22
CA GLN A 64 5.63 -9.58 13.84
C GLN A 64 5.26 -8.44 12.89
N PHE A 65 5.85 -7.29 13.08
CA PHE A 65 5.72 -6.15 12.20
C PHE A 65 6.95 -5.26 12.23
N ARG A 66 7.11 -4.44 11.21
CA ARG A 66 8.10 -3.38 11.16
C ARG A 66 7.41 -2.02 11.28
N ILE A 67 8.01 -1.14 12.05
CA ILE A 67 7.58 0.25 12.18
C ILE A 67 8.54 1.11 11.36
N PHE A 68 7.99 1.95 10.48
CA PHE A 68 8.68 3.07 9.84
C PHE A 68 8.11 4.36 10.44
N TYR A 69 8.97 5.28 10.84
CA TYR A 69 8.54 6.46 11.61
C TYR A 69 9.44 7.67 11.40
N PRO A 70 8.91 8.89 11.58
CA PRO A 70 9.72 10.10 11.61
C PRO A 70 10.77 10.02 12.72
N ALA A 71 12.04 10.22 12.37
CA ALA A 71 13.16 10.14 13.29
C ALA A 71 13.74 11.53 13.57
N HIS A 72 14.36 11.67 14.73
CA HIS A 72 15.04 12.90 15.12
C HIS A 72 16.04 13.34 14.02
N PRO A 73 16.12 14.64 13.67
CA PRO A 73 16.96 15.14 12.59
C PRO A 73 18.45 14.84 12.78
N ASP A 74 18.91 14.78 14.03
CA ASP A 74 20.30 14.43 14.35
C ASP A 74 20.55 12.93 14.43
N ALA A 75 19.51 12.11 14.17
CA ALA A 75 19.66 10.66 14.22
C ALA A 75 20.73 10.19 13.25
N GLN A 76 21.62 9.36 13.76
CA GLN A 76 22.67 8.67 13.02
C GLN A 76 22.63 7.18 13.36
N GLY A 77 23.06 6.34 12.44
CA GLY A 77 23.06 4.92 12.69
C GLY A 77 23.21 4.08 11.43
N LYS A 78 23.06 2.78 11.60
CA LYS A 78 23.17 1.82 10.49
C LYS A 78 21.84 1.75 9.76
N ARG A 79 21.91 1.70 8.44
CA ARG A 79 20.79 1.30 7.59
C ARG A 79 20.51 -0.19 7.74
N ILE A 80 19.32 -0.61 7.41
CA ILE A 80 18.95 -2.02 7.34
C ILE A 80 19.03 -2.51 5.90
N THR A 81 19.32 -3.81 5.73
CA THR A 81 19.26 -4.44 4.41
C THR A 81 17.81 -4.70 4.00
N TRP A 82 17.54 -4.60 2.70
CA TRP A 82 16.24 -4.93 2.15
C TRP A 82 15.83 -6.38 2.42
N LEU A 83 16.73 -7.33 2.13
CA LEU A 83 16.53 -8.73 2.52
C LEU A 83 16.59 -8.84 4.05
N PRO A 84 15.50 -9.32 4.71
CA PRO A 84 15.53 -9.58 6.14
C PRO A 84 16.54 -10.70 6.50
N ALA A 85 17.00 -10.70 7.73
CA ALA A 85 17.81 -11.81 8.24
C ALA A 85 16.92 -13.04 8.60
N PRO A 86 17.34 -14.26 8.23
CA PRO A 86 18.53 -14.68 7.50
C PRO A 86 18.42 -14.40 5.98
N GLN A 87 19.32 -13.58 5.44
CA GLN A 87 19.23 -13.12 4.05
C GLN A 87 19.26 -14.24 3.02
N ARG A 88 20.12 -15.26 3.20
CA ARG A 88 20.19 -16.41 2.28
C ARG A 88 18.89 -17.19 2.20
N ASP A 89 18.22 -17.35 3.33
CA ASP A 89 16.94 -18.04 3.39
C ASP A 89 15.85 -17.30 2.63
N HIS A 90 15.79 -15.97 2.81
CA HIS A 90 14.84 -15.13 2.07
C HIS A 90 15.15 -15.11 0.57
N LEU A 91 16.42 -14.96 0.19
CA LEU A 91 16.80 -14.97 -1.22
C LEU A 91 16.52 -16.33 -1.88
N SER A 92 16.85 -17.43 -1.20
CA SER A 92 16.49 -18.78 -1.67
C SER A 92 14.96 -18.91 -1.85
N ALA A 93 14.18 -18.37 -0.91
CA ALA A 93 12.73 -18.41 -1.00
C ALA A 93 12.18 -17.56 -2.17
N TYR A 94 12.74 -16.38 -2.44
CA TYR A 94 12.39 -15.60 -3.64
C TYR A 94 12.73 -16.35 -4.94
N ILE A 95 13.88 -17.00 -5.01
CA ILE A 95 14.26 -17.80 -6.17
C ILE A 95 13.30 -18.99 -6.36
N GLN A 96 12.88 -19.63 -5.27
CA GLN A 96 11.85 -20.69 -5.31
C GLN A 96 10.47 -20.15 -5.71
N PHE A 97 10.12 -18.96 -5.25
CA PHE A 97 8.88 -18.29 -5.63
C PHE A 97 8.81 -18.08 -7.14
N LEU A 98 9.93 -17.77 -7.79
CA LEU A 98 10.06 -17.67 -9.25
C LEU A 98 10.07 -19.03 -9.98
N GLY A 99 9.81 -20.14 -9.28
CA GLY A 99 9.68 -21.47 -9.90
C GLY A 99 10.95 -22.31 -9.94
N VAL A 100 12.07 -21.83 -9.38
CA VAL A 100 13.33 -22.60 -9.34
C VAL A 100 13.29 -23.65 -8.22
N GLY A 101 13.72 -24.87 -8.53
CA GLY A 101 13.74 -25.97 -7.55
C GLY A 101 14.58 -25.66 -6.31
N GLN A 102 14.16 -26.18 -5.14
CA GLN A 102 14.72 -25.86 -3.83
C GLN A 102 16.24 -26.04 -3.73
N LEU A 103 16.78 -27.15 -4.24
CA LEU A 103 18.22 -27.41 -4.16
C LEU A 103 19.05 -26.40 -4.94
N VAL A 104 18.59 -26.05 -6.15
CA VAL A 104 19.25 -25.03 -6.98
C VAL A 104 19.11 -23.66 -6.33
N ALA A 105 17.92 -23.30 -5.83
CA ALA A 105 17.67 -22.03 -5.15
C ALA A 105 18.56 -21.86 -3.92
N GLN A 106 18.76 -22.90 -3.13
CA GLN A 106 19.69 -22.89 -1.98
C GLN A 106 21.15 -22.77 -2.43
N ALA A 107 21.53 -23.51 -3.48
CA ALA A 107 22.90 -23.48 -4.01
C ALA A 107 23.27 -22.10 -4.56
N VAL A 108 22.33 -21.40 -5.20
CA VAL A 108 22.58 -20.07 -5.80
C VAL A 108 22.20 -18.89 -4.90
N SER A 109 21.71 -19.13 -3.69
CA SER A 109 21.22 -18.09 -2.79
C SER A 109 22.29 -17.10 -2.27
N PHE A 110 23.56 -17.35 -2.56
CA PHE A 110 24.62 -16.37 -2.35
C PHE A 110 24.80 -15.42 -3.55
N LEU A 111 24.12 -15.68 -4.66
CA LEU A 111 24.03 -14.84 -5.85
C LEU A 111 22.55 -14.39 -6.05
N PRO A 112 22.29 -13.20 -6.55
CA PRO A 112 23.26 -12.13 -6.81
C PRO A 112 23.73 -11.48 -5.50
N ARG A 113 25.04 -11.34 -5.35
CA ARG A 113 25.66 -10.80 -4.11
C ARG A 113 25.19 -9.38 -3.78
N HIS A 114 24.87 -8.58 -4.80
CA HIS A 114 24.45 -7.21 -4.62
C HIS A 114 23.17 -7.08 -3.79
N LEU A 115 22.20 -8.01 -3.88
CA LEU A 115 20.98 -7.96 -3.06
C LEU A 115 21.25 -8.09 -1.56
N HIS A 116 22.35 -8.76 -1.17
CA HIS A 116 22.78 -8.84 0.22
C HIS A 116 23.31 -7.50 0.77
N TYR A 117 23.64 -6.56 -0.11
CA TYR A 117 24.19 -5.24 0.23
C TYR A 117 23.23 -4.10 -0.18
N THR A 118 22.02 -4.43 -0.61
CA THR A 118 20.98 -3.44 -0.88
C THR A 118 20.38 -2.96 0.45
N TYR A 119 20.51 -1.67 0.73
CA TYR A 119 20.03 -1.05 1.96
C TYR A 119 18.81 -0.19 1.70
N ILE A 120 17.87 -0.24 2.63
CA ILE A 120 16.74 0.68 2.69
C ILE A 120 17.25 2.01 3.31
N PRO A 121 16.83 3.20 2.82
CA PRO A 121 17.29 4.49 3.31
C PRO A 121 16.62 4.87 4.65
N VAL A 122 16.70 3.99 5.64
CA VAL A 122 16.16 4.18 7.00
C VAL A 122 17.25 3.95 8.05
N ILE A 123 17.12 4.59 9.19
CA ILE A 123 18.06 4.45 10.32
C ILE A 123 17.49 3.44 11.32
N LYS A 124 18.21 2.34 11.53
CA LYS A 124 17.78 1.30 12.47
C LYS A 124 17.70 1.86 13.88
N ASN A 125 16.55 1.71 14.53
CA ASN A 125 16.31 2.10 15.92
C ASN A 125 16.65 3.58 16.24
N ALA A 126 16.43 4.47 15.25
CA ALA A 126 16.60 5.89 15.48
C ALA A 126 15.67 6.39 16.60
N PRO A 127 16.05 7.43 17.36
CA PRO A 127 15.10 8.11 18.25
C PRO A 127 13.89 8.62 17.46
N VAL A 128 12.68 8.39 17.99
CA VAL A 128 11.44 8.92 17.40
C VAL A 128 11.46 10.44 17.53
N LEU A 129 11.07 11.13 16.46
CA LEU A 129 10.81 12.57 16.50
C LEU A 129 9.50 12.82 17.25
N GLU A 130 9.49 13.80 18.14
CA GLU A 130 8.24 14.21 18.79
C GLU A 130 7.25 14.76 17.75
N PRO A 131 5.95 14.37 17.82
CA PRO A 131 4.97 14.79 16.83
C PRO A 131 4.74 16.29 16.84
N ASP A 132 4.92 16.91 15.68
CA ASP A 132 4.58 18.32 15.44
C ASP A 132 3.23 18.44 14.75
N THR A 133 2.26 17.68 15.22
CA THR A 133 0.88 17.64 14.74
C THR A 133 -0.05 18.32 15.73
N PRO A 134 -1.24 18.79 15.32
CA PRO A 134 -2.19 19.48 16.21
C PRO A 134 -2.57 18.68 17.45
N ASN A 135 -2.68 17.36 17.35
CA ASN A 135 -2.99 16.46 18.46
C ASN A 135 -1.75 15.88 19.15
N LYS A 136 -0.55 16.31 18.76
CA LYS A 136 0.74 15.81 19.29
C LYS A 136 0.89 14.29 19.18
N ARG A 137 0.37 13.70 18.10
CA ARG A 137 0.47 12.27 17.77
C ARG A 137 0.69 12.09 16.28
N TRP A 138 1.56 11.16 15.90
CA TRP A 138 1.79 10.84 14.50
C TRP A 138 0.61 10.07 13.91
N PRO A 139 0.07 10.46 12.76
CA PRO A 139 -0.87 9.64 11.99
C PRO A 139 -0.30 8.24 11.80
N THR A 140 -1.15 7.22 11.92
CA THR A 140 -0.69 5.83 11.90
C THR A 140 -1.39 5.04 10.79
N VAL A 141 -0.59 4.39 9.94
CA VAL A 141 -1.03 3.52 8.85
C VAL A 141 -0.67 2.07 9.18
N ILE A 142 -1.58 1.14 8.91
CA ILE A 142 -1.27 -0.29 8.86
C ILE A 142 -1.26 -0.70 7.38
N PHE A 143 -0.10 -1.18 6.88
CA PHE A 143 0.11 -1.54 5.48
C PHE A 143 0.33 -3.05 5.31
N SER A 144 -0.62 -3.75 4.71
CA SER A 144 -0.56 -5.20 4.45
C SER A 144 0.10 -5.50 3.11
N HIS A 145 1.05 -6.43 3.12
CA HIS A 145 1.78 -6.85 1.91
C HIS A 145 0.98 -7.84 1.04
N GLY A 146 1.29 -7.87 -0.27
CA GLY A 146 0.76 -8.85 -1.23
C GLY A 146 1.42 -10.23 -1.16
N LEU A 147 1.08 -11.11 -2.12
CA LEU A 147 1.70 -12.42 -2.26
C LEU A 147 3.20 -12.30 -2.54
N GLY A 148 4.00 -13.17 -1.94
CA GLY A 148 5.45 -13.11 -2.05
C GLY A 148 6.08 -11.89 -1.39
N GLY A 149 5.30 -11.03 -0.77
CA GLY A 149 5.77 -9.84 -0.07
C GLY A 149 6.39 -10.14 1.30
N SER A 150 6.75 -9.09 1.99
CA SER A 150 7.24 -9.11 3.37
C SER A 150 7.10 -7.72 3.99
N ARG A 151 7.35 -7.57 5.28
CA ARG A 151 7.39 -6.28 5.97
C ARG A 151 8.41 -5.27 5.44
N ASN A 152 9.32 -5.70 4.53
CA ASN A 152 10.32 -4.84 3.89
C ASN A 152 10.01 -4.52 2.43
N ALA A 153 9.14 -5.31 1.77
CA ALA A 153 9.01 -5.32 0.31
C ALA A 153 8.34 -4.06 -0.29
N TYR A 154 7.94 -3.13 0.55
CA TYR A 154 7.28 -1.87 0.17
C TYR A 154 8.00 -0.65 0.75
N SER A 155 9.29 -0.78 1.06
CA SER A 155 10.04 0.23 1.80
C SER A 155 10.05 1.60 1.12
N GLN A 156 9.94 1.65 -0.21
CA GLN A 156 9.90 2.92 -0.93
C GLN A 156 8.62 3.70 -0.64
N ILE A 157 7.46 3.09 -0.75
CA ILE A 157 6.19 3.79 -0.49
C ILE A 157 6.00 4.05 1.03
N VAL A 158 6.21 3.04 1.88
CA VAL A 158 5.95 3.19 3.32
C VAL A 158 6.98 4.09 4.01
N GLY A 159 8.25 4.00 3.62
CA GLY A 159 9.30 4.89 4.13
C GLY A 159 9.12 6.32 3.65
N SER A 160 8.65 6.49 2.41
CA SER A 160 8.30 7.80 1.90
C SER A 160 7.15 8.43 2.69
N LEU A 161 6.08 7.69 3.01
CA LEU A 161 5.01 8.17 3.89
C LEU A 161 5.57 8.55 5.27
N ALA A 162 6.48 7.73 5.82
CA ALA A 162 7.12 8.05 7.09
C ALA A 162 7.95 9.34 7.03
N SER A 163 8.62 9.60 5.91
CA SER A 163 9.34 10.87 5.71
C SER A 163 8.42 12.09 5.63
N HIS A 164 7.12 11.90 5.40
CA HIS A 164 6.11 12.95 5.38
C HIS A 164 5.29 13.05 6.67
N GLY A 165 5.74 12.43 7.76
CA GLY A 165 5.11 12.58 9.07
C GLY A 165 4.06 11.51 9.38
N VAL A 166 4.21 10.30 8.87
CA VAL A 166 3.32 9.17 9.15
C VAL A 166 4.08 8.03 9.81
N VAL A 167 3.52 7.41 10.81
CA VAL A 167 4.03 6.12 11.32
C VAL A 167 3.38 5.00 10.54
N VAL A 168 4.18 4.16 9.88
CA VAL A 168 3.68 3.05 9.05
C VAL A 168 4.07 1.71 9.68
N ILE A 169 3.07 0.90 9.93
CA ILE A 169 3.18 -0.45 10.50
C ILE A 169 3.05 -1.47 9.38
N CYS A 170 4.07 -2.26 9.17
CA CYS A 170 4.10 -3.29 8.12
C CYS A 170 4.09 -4.69 8.77
N PRO A 171 2.94 -5.36 8.89
CA PRO A 171 2.86 -6.73 9.37
C PRO A 171 3.66 -7.69 8.47
N GLU A 172 4.21 -8.73 9.10
CA GLU A 172 4.73 -9.92 8.43
C GLU A 172 3.70 -11.03 8.60
N HIS A 173 2.93 -11.34 7.57
CA HIS A 173 1.89 -12.36 7.67
C HIS A 173 2.46 -13.78 7.70
N ARG A 174 1.88 -14.66 8.54
CA ARG A 174 2.28 -16.06 8.71
C ARG A 174 1.28 -17.05 8.11
N ASP A 175 0.48 -16.60 7.17
CA ASP A 175 -0.51 -17.37 6.41
C ASP A 175 0.10 -18.19 5.26
N GLY A 176 1.42 -18.13 5.09
CA GLY A 176 2.12 -18.73 3.95
C GLY A 176 2.03 -17.91 2.66
N SER A 177 1.58 -16.67 2.72
CA SER A 177 1.59 -15.74 1.57
C SER A 177 2.88 -14.93 1.47
N ALA A 178 3.59 -14.73 2.57
CA ALA A 178 4.96 -14.19 2.53
C ALA A 178 5.90 -15.19 1.86
N VAL A 179 6.93 -14.69 1.16
CA VAL A 179 7.91 -15.57 0.51
C VAL A 179 8.54 -16.56 1.49
N LYS A 180 8.77 -16.10 2.71
CA LYS A 180 9.19 -16.89 3.87
C LYS A 180 9.04 -16.03 5.11
N SER A 181 8.51 -16.58 6.18
CA SER A 181 8.48 -15.91 7.46
C SER A 181 8.96 -16.85 8.58
N PHE A 182 9.20 -16.27 9.75
CA PHE A 182 9.71 -17.00 10.90
C PHE A 182 8.90 -16.62 12.13
N ILE A 183 8.54 -17.62 12.94
CA ILE A 183 7.86 -17.45 14.21
C ILE A 183 8.87 -17.78 15.31
N ARG A 184 9.25 -16.82 16.15
CA ARG A 184 10.06 -17.09 17.35
C ARG A 184 9.21 -17.82 18.36
N ILE A 185 9.81 -18.81 19.02
CA ILE A 185 9.17 -19.58 20.08
C ILE A 185 9.51 -18.89 21.40
N PRO A 186 8.55 -18.25 22.10
CA PRO A 186 8.84 -17.39 23.25
C PRO A 186 9.64 -18.11 24.34
N ASP A 187 9.22 -19.30 24.73
CA ASP A 187 9.83 -20.08 25.82
C ASP A 187 11.28 -20.56 25.53
N GLN A 188 11.69 -20.50 24.28
CA GLN A 188 13.03 -20.95 23.86
C GLN A 188 14.04 -19.83 23.69
N GLN A 189 13.61 -18.56 23.73
CA GLN A 189 14.51 -17.42 23.53
C GLN A 189 15.56 -17.27 24.64
N HIS A 190 15.32 -17.86 25.82
CA HIS A 190 16.23 -17.84 26.96
C HIS A 190 17.29 -18.97 26.94
N ARG A 191 17.22 -19.90 26.01
CA ARG A 191 18.11 -21.05 25.95
C ARG A 191 19.29 -20.78 25.03
N TYR A 192 20.49 -20.69 25.56
CA TYR A 192 21.75 -20.36 24.85
C TYR A 192 22.13 -21.31 23.70
N PHE A 193 21.65 -22.56 23.73
CA PHE A 193 22.08 -23.63 22.81
C PHE A 193 20.94 -24.34 22.06
N VAL A 194 19.77 -23.73 21.96
CA VAL A 194 18.67 -24.35 21.20
C VAL A 194 18.81 -24.08 19.72
N ARG A 195 19.02 -25.12 18.96
CA ARG A 195 19.24 -25.07 17.50
C ARG A 195 18.01 -24.53 16.73
N ASN A 196 16.80 -24.66 17.28
CA ASN A 196 15.55 -24.29 16.63
C ASN A 196 14.71 -23.39 17.53
N THR A 197 15.13 -22.12 17.66
CA THR A 197 14.35 -21.09 18.38
C THR A 197 13.26 -20.45 17.53
N ARG A 198 13.08 -20.93 16.29
CA ARG A 198 12.12 -20.38 15.32
C ARG A 198 11.47 -21.49 14.52
N ARG A 199 10.18 -21.36 14.27
CA ARG A 199 9.48 -22.12 13.22
C ARG A 199 9.58 -21.37 11.92
N VAL A 200 9.58 -22.10 10.81
CA VAL A 200 9.63 -21.56 9.45
C VAL A 200 8.25 -21.71 8.84
N VAL A 201 7.69 -20.60 8.34
CA VAL A 201 6.52 -20.60 7.48
C VAL A 201 6.99 -20.37 6.06
N ALA A 202 6.90 -21.40 5.23
CA ALA A 202 7.24 -21.32 3.82
C ALA A 202 6.08 -20.76 3.00
N TYR A 203 6.40 -20.21 1.81
CA TYR A 203 5.37 -19.82 0.86
C TYR A 203 4.48 -20.99 0.49
N ARG A 204 3.16 -20.84 0.66
CA ARG A 204 2.15 -21.81 0.24
C ARG A 204 1.69 -21.46 -1.16
N ARG A 205 2.12 -22.26 -2.14
CA ARG A 205 1.68 -22.08 -3.53
C ARG A 205 0.24 -22.56 -3.66
N ILE A 206 -0.65 -21.65 -3.98
CA ILE A 206 -2.08 -21.91 -4.23
C ILE A 206 -2.36 -21.46 -5.65
N PRO A 207 -3.01 -22.27 -6.49
CA PRO A 207 -3.44 -21.89 -7.84
C PRO A 207 -4.30 -20.62 -7.84
N HIS A 208 -4.47 -20.02 -9.00
CA HIS A 208 -5.34 -18.85 -9.19
C HIS A 208 -6.66 -19.20 -9.92
N ASP A 209 -6.85 -20.48 -10.26
CA ASP A 209 -8.08 -20.93 -10.91
C ASP A 209 -9.31 -20.65 -10.05
N PRO A 210 -10.37 -20.03 -10.59
CA PRO A 210 -11.56 -19.66 -9.85
C PRO A 210 -12.45 -20.88 -9.56
N ASN A 211 -12.08 -21.65 -8.54
CA ASN A 211 -12.85 -22.80 -8.06
C ASN A 211 -13.00 -22.78 -6.54
N ASP A 212 -13.94 -23.57 -6.02
CA ASP A 212 -14.29 -23.58 -4.60
C ASP A 212 -13.12 -24.04 -3.71
N GLU A 213 -12.26 -24.95 -4.18
CA GLU A 213 -11.07 -25.41 -3.45
C GLU A 213 -10.05 -24.28 -3.29
N THR A 214 -9.74 -23.60 -4.39
CA THR A 214 -8.80 -22.46 -4.35
C THR A 214 -9.33 -21.33 -3.47
N HIS A 215 -10.63 -21.02 -3.54
CA HIS A 215 -11.24 -20.04 -2.65
C HIS A 215 -11.17 -20.47 -1.19
N ALA A 216 -11.39 -21.75 -0.86
CA ALA A 216 -11.24 -22.24 0.50
C ALA A 216 -9.80 -22.05 1.02
N LEU A 217 -8.80 -22.38 0.20
CA LEU A 217 -7.39 -22.18 0.56
C LEU A 217 -7.04 -20.69 0.76
N ARG A 218 -7.64 -19.77 -0.02
CA ARG A 218 -7.48 -18.32 0.18
C ARG A 218 -8.22 -17.81 1.40
N ASN A 219 -9.39 -18.37 1.71
CA ASN A 219 -10.09 -18.09 2.95
C ASN A 219 -9.26 -18.48 4.17
N ASP A 220 -8.57 -19.64 4.15
CA ASP A 220 -7.64 -20.05 5.20
C ASP A 220 -6.53 -19.01 5.42
N GLN A 221 -5.97 -18.46 4.35
CA GLN A 221 -4.97 -17.40 4.43
C GLN A 221 -5.57 -16.11 5.01
N LEU A 222 -6.75 -15.71 4.54
CA LEU A 222 -7.43 -14.52 5.04
C LEU A 222 -7.75 -14.63 6.53
N ARG A 223 -8.21 -15.79 7.04
CA ARG A 223 -8.47 -15.99 8.48
C ARG A 223 -7.27 -15.62 9.33
N ILE A 224 -6.10 -16.13 8.99
CA ILE A 224 -4.85 -15.82 9.70
C ILE A 224 -4.54 -14.32 9.59
N ARG A 225 -4.57 -13.75 8.38
CA ARG A 225 -4.27 -12.34 8.16
C ARG A 225 -5.17 -11.40 8.96
N LEU A 226 -6.48 -11.66 8.94
CA LEU A 226 -7.47 -10.83 9.64
C LEU A 226 -7.28 -10.90 11.17
N TRP A 227 -6.98 -12.08 11.69
CA TRP A 227 -6.66 -12.28 13.09
C TRP A 227 -5.36 -11.57 13.48
N GLU A 228 -4.29 -11.71 12.69
CA GLU A 228 -3.03 -10.98 12.89
C GLU A 228 -3.24 -9.46 12.86
N MET A 229 -4.08 -8.95 11.95
CA MET A 229 -4.41 -7.53 11.89
C MET A 229 -5.09 -7.03 13.16
N GLY A 230 -6.00 -7.81 13.72
CA GLY A 230 -6.62 -7.53 15.02
C GLY A 230 -5.60 -7.47 16.16
N LEU A 231 -4.68 -8.42 16.20
CA LEU A 231 -3.60 -8.46 17.20
C LEU A 231 -2.59 -7.32 17.01
N VAL A 232 -2.25 -6.97 15.78
CA VAL A 232 -1.38 -5.80 15.50
C VAL A 232 -2.03 -4.53 16.03
N HIS A 233 -3.33 -4.35 15.83
CA HIS A 233 -4.05 -3.22 16.40
C HIS A 233 -3.95 -3.18 17.94
N GLU A 234 -4.20 -4.30 18.64
CA GLU A 234 -4.07 -4.36 20.09
C GLU A 234 -2.64 -4.07 20.56
N ALA A 235 -1.64 -4.59 19.84
CA ALA A 235 -0.24 -4.30 20.13
C ALA A 235 0.07 -2.80 20.03
N LEU A 236 -0.46 -2.11 18.99
CA LEU A 236 -0.27 -0.67 18.82
C LEU A 236 -0.90 0.13 19.96
N LEU A 237 -2.11 -0.23 20.37
CA LEU A 237 -2.77 0.39 21.51
C LEU A 237 -1.98 0.18 22.80
N ALA A 238 -1.46 -1.03 23.02
CA ALA A 238 -0.67 -1.37 24.20
C ALA A 238 0.67 -0.62 24.22
N ILE A 239 1.37 -0.54 23.06
CA ILE A 239 2.61 0.22 22.91
C ILE A 239 2.37 1.70 23.20
N ASP A 240 1.35 2.30 22.60
CA ASP A 240 1.03 3.71 22.80
C ASP A 240 0.66 4.05 24.25
N ARG A 241 0.00 3.12 24.95
CA ARG A 241 -0.31 3.25 26.40
C ARG A 241 0.88 2.98 27.31
N GLY A 242 2.00 2.52 26.80
CA GLY A 242 3.19 2.19 27.59
C GLY A 242 3.07 0.85 28.33
N ALA A 243 2.27 -0.09 27.85
CA ALA A 243 2.21 -1.43 28.41
C ALA A 243 3.58 -2.15 28.29
N SER A 244 3.90 -2.94 29.32
CA SER A 244 5.12 -3.75 29.31
C SER A 244 4.93 -4.95 28.40
N LEU A 245 5.39 -4.85 27.16
CA LEU A 245 5.36 -5.94 26.17
C LEU A 245 6.77 -6.50 25.94
N THR A 246 6.86 -7.79 25.78
CA THR A 246 8.11 -8.48 25.44
C THR A 246 8.36 -8.39 23.95
N ASN A 247 9.36 -7.60 23.53
CA ASN A 247 9.84 -7.66 22.16
C ASN A 247 10.90 -8.76 22.01
N LEU A 248 10.54 -9.87 21.36
CA LEU A 248 11.46 -10.98 21.12
C LEU A 248 12.58 -10.64 20.13
N ASN A 249 12.48 -9.51 19.43
CA ASN A 249 13.57 -9.01 18.61
C ASN A 249 14.56 -8.23 19.47
N GLN A 250 15.53 -8.93 20.04
CA GLN A 250 16.57 -8.37 20.91
C GLN A 250 17.43 -7.27 20.26
N THR A 251 17.35 -7.11 18.93
CA THR A 251 18.10 -6.04 18.23
C THR A 251 17.36 -4.70 18.21
N THR A 252 16.11 -4.67 18.66
CA THR A 252 15.30 -3.46 18.83
C THR A 252 15.34 -3.05 20.30
N PRO A 253 15.67 -1.80 20.62
CA PRO A 253 15.60 -1.28 21.99
C PRO A 253 14.13 -1.23 22.45
N SER A 254 13.94 -0.71 23.64
CA SER A 254 12.62 -0.54 24.24
C SER A 254 11.61 0.14 23.29
N LEU A 255 10.38 -0.36 23.30
CA LEU A 255 9.25 0.27 22.59
C LEU A 255 8.74 1.53 23.30
N ALA A 256 9.29 1.87 24.46
CA ALA A 256 8.88 3.02 25.26
C ALA A 256 8.97 4.37 24.51
N GLN A 257 9.81 4.45 23.48
CA GLN A 257 9.89 5.67 22.65
C GLN A 257 8.61 5.96 21.84
N PHE A 258 7.69 5.01 21.74
CA PHE A 258 6.40 5.19 21.02
C PHE A 258 5.24 5.53 21.96
N VAL A 259 5.48 5.58 23.28
CA VAL A 259 4.44 5.87 24.27
C VAL A 259 3.88 7.27 24.06
N GLY A 260 2.57 7.37 23.83
CA GLY A 260 1.90 8.63 23.58
C GLY A 260 2.21 9.28 22.22
N GLN A 261 2.90 8.56 21.31
CA GLN A 261 3.33 9.11 20.02
C GLN A 261 2.38 8.77 18.85
N LEU A 262 1.54 7.74 19.01
CA LEU A 262 0.75 7.17 17.91
C LEU A 262 -0.70 7.67 17.95
N HIS A 263 -1.23 8.08 16.81
CA HIS A 263 -2.66 8.42 16.69
C HIS A 263 -3.47 7.15 16.41
N VAL A 264 -3.72 6.35 17.46
CA VAL A 264 -4.35 5.02 17.36
C VAL A 264 -5.52 4.84 18.34
N GLN A 265 -5.67 5.74 19.32
CA GLN A 265 -6.67 5.60 20.38
C GLN A 265 -8.07 6.07 19.93
N ASP A 266 -8.14 7.03 19.02
CA ASP A 266 -9.40 7.63 18.59
C ASP A 266 -10.10 6.78 17.52
N PRO A 267 -11.42 6.59 17.59
CA PRO A 267 -12.17 5.92 16.54
C PRO A 267 -11.98 6.57 15.17
N GLY A 268 -11.67 5.77 14.17
CA GLY A 268 -11.47 6.25 12.80
C GLY A 268 -10.08 6.86 12.52
N SER A 269 -9.17 6.86 13.50
CA SER A 269 -7.85 7.49 13.35
C SER A 269 -6.84 6.67 12.55
N ILE A 270 -6.97 5.35 12.54
CA ILE A 270 -6.04 4.46 11.83
C ILE A 270 -6.37 4.44 10.34
N ILE A 271 -5.33 4.58 9.53
CA ILE A 271 -5.39 4.46 8.07
C ILE A 271 -5.05 3.01 7.70
N PHE A 272 -5.87 2.40 6.84
CA PHE A 272 -5.66 1.04 6.37
C PHE A 272 -5.19 1.05 4.92
N ALA A 273 -4.05 0.42 4.66
CA ALA A 273 -3.44 0.40 3.35
C ALA A 273 -2.95 -1.00 2.99
N GLY A 274 -2.86 -1.29 1.70
CA GLY A 274 -2.31 -2.56 1.24
C GLY A 274 -2.02 -2.56 -0.25
N HIS A 275 -1.33 -3.62 -0.69
CA HIS A 275 -1.08 -3.88 -2.10
C HIS A 275 -1.52 -5.30 -2.45
N SER A 276 -2.13 -5.47 -3.63
CA SER A 276 -2.50 -6.79 -4.14
C SER A 276 -3.40 -7.58 -3.15
N PHE A 277 -2.98 -8.76 -2.71
CA PHE A 277 -3.64 -9.53 -1.67
C PHE A 277 -3.77 -8.77 -0.34
N GLY A 278 -2.81 -7.86 -0.04
CA GLY A 278 -2.88 -6.98 1.12
C GLY A 278 -4.05 -6.01 1.03
N SER A 279 -4.34 -5.45 -0.16
CA SER A 279 -5.54 -4.62 -0.37
C SER A 279 -6.83 -5.41 -0.17
N ALA A 280 -6.90 -6.64 -0.71
CA ALA A 280 -8.03 -7.54 -0.47
C ALA A 280 -8.19 -7.85 1.04
N THR A 281 -7.07 -8.08 1.75
CA THR A 281 -7.06 -8.26 3.20
C THR A 281 -7.69 -7.06 3.91
N MET A 282 -7.34 -5.83 3.51
CA MET A 282 -7.90 -4.62 4.12
C MET A 282 -9.41 -4.48 3.87
N VAL A 283 -9.87 -4.73 2.65
CA VAL A 283 -11.31 -4.71 2.33
C VAL A 283 -12.07 -5.73 3.16
N GLN A 284 -11.58 -6.97 3.22
CA GLN A 284 -12.20 -8.02 4.04
C GLN A 284 -12.19 -7.67 5.52
N PHE A 285 -11.06 -7.15 6.04
CA PHE A 285 -10.91 -6.76 7.44
C PHE A 285 -11.89 -5.65 7.83
N LEU A 286 -11.91 -4.57 7.07
CA LEU A 286 -12.78 -3.43 7.32
C LEU A 286 -14.26 -3.85 7.33
N LYS A 287 -14.68 -4.65 6.35
CA LYS A 287 -16.07 -5.16 6.30
C LYS A 287 -16.37 -6.13 7.45
N SER A 288 -15.48 -7.08 7.74
CA SER A 288 -15.67 -8.05 8.84
C SER A 288 -15.80 -7.36 10.20
N VAL A 289 -14.99 -6.33 10.46
CA VAL A 289 -15.05 -5.57 11.71
C VAL A 289 -16.30 -4.68 11.77
N PHE A 290 -16.55 -3.90 10.72
CA PHE A 290 -17.65 -2.94 10.71
C PHE A 290 -19.02 -3.59 10.79
N TYR A 291 -19.19 -4.74 10.13
CA TYR A 291 -20.47 -5.47 10.12
C TYR A 291 -20.56 -6.55 11.22
N ALA A 292 -19.61 -6.61 12.15
CA ALA A 292 -19.68 -7.53 13.27
C ALA A 292 -20.96 -7.31 14.10
N GLY A 293 -21.69 -8.39 14.39
CA GLY A 293 -22.97 -8.38 15.11
C GLY A 293 -24.14 -7.82 14.29
N ARG A 294 -24.01 -7.71 12.98
CA ARG A 294 -25.14 -7.45 12.07
C ARG A 294 -25.68 -8.75 11.47
N PRO A 295 -26.99 -8.79 11.15
CA PRO A 295 -27.64 -10.01 10.66
C PRO A 295 -26.94 -10.65 9.46
N GLU A 296 -26.36 -9.84 8.57
CA GLU A 296 -25.69 -10.32 7.37
C GLU A 296 -24.44 -11.16 7.70
N LEU A 297 -23.67 -10.76 8.71
CA LEU A 297 -22.50 -11.51 9.15
C LEU A 297 -22.90 -12.69 10.04
N GLU A 298 -23.92 -12.52 10.90
CA GLU A 298 -24.43 -13.59 11.78
C GLU A 298 -25.08 -14.72 10.99
N ALA A 299 -25.65 -14.43 9.81
CA ALA A 299 -26.22 -15.42 8.91
C ALA A 299 -25.16 -16.21 8.11
N MET A 300 -23.90 -15.80 8.12
CA MET A 300 -22.84 -16.53 7.44
C MET A 300 -22.50 -17.81 8.21
N ALA A 301 -22.50 -18.95 7.49
CA ALA A 301 -22.18 -20.24 8.12
C ALA A 301 -20.74 -20.32 8.61
N ASP A 302 -19.82 -19.61 7.97
CA ASP A 302 -18.38 -19.70 8.21
C ASP A 302 -17.70 -18.34 7.97
N PRO A 303 -17.95 -17.33 8.84
CA PRO A 303 -17.33 -16.03 8.72
C PRO A 303 -15.81 -16.13 8.97
N LEU A 304 -15.03 -15.37 8.19
CA LEU A 304 -13.57 -15.43 8.25
C LEU A 304 -13.01 -14.78 9.54
N TYR A 305 -13.69 -13.76 10.05
CA TYR A 305 -13.26 -13.01 11.23
C TYR A 305 -14.44 -12.30 11.86
N VAL A 306 -14.64 -12.51 13.14
CA VAL A 306 -15.72 -11.87 13.91
C VAL A 306 -15.14 -11.35 15.23
N PRO A 307 -14.72 -10.07 15.27
CA PRO A 307 -14.24 -9.49 16.52
C PRO A 307 -15.39 -9.25 17.50
N SER A 308 -15.05 -9.28 18.79
CA SER A 308 -16.00 -8.87 19.84
C SER A 308 -16.43 -7.42 19.62
N ARG A 309 -17.72 -7.13 19.82
CA ARG A 309 -18.27 -5.77 19.75
C ARG A 309 -17.73 -4.85 20.86
N ASP A 310 -17.21 -5.42 21.93
CA ASP A 310 -16.58 -4.68 23.02
C ASP A 310 -15.08 -4.43 22.76
N SER A 311 -14.52 -5.01 21.70
CA SER A 311 -13.11 -4.86 21.36
C SER A 311 -12.78 -3.43 20.90
N ALA A 312 -11.52 -3.05 21.07
CA ALA A 312 -11.04 -1.74 20.62
C ALA A 312 -11.08 -1.62 19.09
N ILE A 313 -10.78 -2.69 18.36
CA ILE A 313 -10.83 -2.67 16.89
C ILE A 313 -12.23 -2.45 16.35
N TYR A 314 -13.27 -3.00 17.01
CA TYR A 314 -14.66 -2.74 16.61
C TYR A 314 -15.01 -1.24 16.71
N ARG A 315 -14.51 -0.56 17.75
CA ARG A 315 -14.70 0.89 17.90
C ARG A 315 -13.82 1.70 16.94
N GLN A 316 -12.65 1.17 16.57
CA GLN A 316 -11.71 1.83 15.67
C GLN A 316 -12.24 1.92 14.24
N VAL A 317 -12.92 0.86 13.74
CA VAL A 317 -13.41 0.85 12.36
C VAL A 317 -14.72 1.62 12.25
N THR A 318 -14.66 2.76 11.61
CA THR A 318 -15.76 3.71 11.42
C THR A 318 -15.82 4.14 9.94
N PRO A 319 -16.85 4.87 9.51
CA PRO A 319 -16.89 5.46 8.17
C PRO A 319 -15.73 6.43 7.87
N ARG A 320 -15.01 6.91 8.88
CA ARG A 320 -13.93 7.90 8.73
C ARG A 320 -12.57 7.32 8.44
N ASN A 321 -12.39 6.01 8.55
CA ASN A 321 -11.10 5.41 8.24
C ASN A 321 -10.77 5.59 6.76
N VAL A 322 -9.60 6.15 6.50
CA VAL A 322 -9.05 6.22 5.14
C VAL A 322 -8.56 4.85 4.74
N ALA A 323 -8.93 4.41 3.54
CA ALA A 323 -8.47 3.15 2.95
C ALA A 323 -7.73 3.40 1.64
N ILE A 324 -6.52 2.85 1.53
CA ILE A 324 -5.61 2.98 0.39
C ILE A 324 -5.37 1.59 -0.19
N LEU A 325 -5.86 1.36 -1.39
CA LEU A 325 -5.87 0.06 -2.06
C LEU A 325 -5.01 0.15 -3.33
N LEU A 326 -3.80 -0.39 -3.26
CA LEU A 326 -2.88 -0.42 -4.39
C LEU A 326 -3.02 -1.75 -5.11
N ASP A 327 -3.34 -1.72 -6.41
CA ASP A 327 -3.53 -2.90 -7.27
C ASP A 327 -4.27 -4.04 -6.55
N MET A 328 -5.46 -3.74 -6.04
CA MET A 328 -6.23 -4.69 -5.23
C MET A 328 -6.54 -5.96 -6.01
N TRP A 329 -6.06 -7.10 -5.51
CA TRP A 329 -6.37 -8.40 -6.09
C TRP A 329 -7.68 -8.95 -5.51
N CYS A 330 -8.78 -8.77 -6.25
CA CYS A 330 -10.14 -9.11 -5.78
C CYS A 330 -10.41 -10.61 -5.63
N PHE A 331 -9.69 -11.47 -6.35
CA PHE A 331 -9.96 -12.90 -6.38
C PHE A 331 -10.24 -13.54 -5.01
N PRO A 332 -9.45 -13.28 -3.94
CA PRO A 332 -9.72 -13.86 -2.62
C PRO A 332 -11.06 -13.43 -2.00
N LEU A 333 -11.64 -12.32 -2.46
CA LEU A 333 -12.91 -11.79 -1.96
C LEU A 333 -14.14 -12.40 -2.64
N LEU A 334 -13.95 -13.11 -3.77
CA LEU A 334 -15.04 -13.63 -4.60
C LEU A 334 -15.53 -15.01 -4.16
N SER A 335 -15.12 -15.49 -2.99
CA SER A 335 -15.58 -16.74 -2.41
C SER A 335 -17.10 -16.71 -2.17
N LYS A 336 -17.79 -17.78 -2.54
CA LYS A 336 -19.23 -17.93 -2.28
C LYS A 336 -19.57 -17.84 -0.79
N THR A 337 -18.65 -18.29 0.07
CA THR A 337 -18.85 -18.27 1.53
C THR A 337 -18.78 -16.87 2.11
N THR A 338 -18.09 -15.91 1.45
CA THR A 338 -17.95 -14.53 1.89
C THR A 338 -18.86 -13.56 1.13
N LYS A 339 -19.72 -14.08 0.23
CA LYS A 339 -20.56 -13.26 -0.65
C LYS A 339 -21.41 -12.24 0.11
N ALA A 340 -21.94 -12.59 1.27
CA ALA A 340 -22.76 -11.68 2.06
C ALA A 340 -22.01 -10.39 2.42
N LEU A 341 -20.72 -10.49 2.80
CA LEU A 341 -19.89 -9.31 3.03
C LEU A 341 -19.43 -8.63 1.74
N TRP A 342 -19.23 -9.39 0.68
CA TRP A 342 -18.87 -8.82 -0.62
C TRP A 342 -19.95 -7.87 -1.13
N ASP A 343 -21.22 -8.22 -0.96
CA ASP A 343 -22.37 -7.45 -1.41
C ASP A 343 -22.66 -6.20 -0.54
N LEU A 344 -21.98 -6.02 0.59
CA LEU A 344 -22.10 -4.84 1.44
C LEU A 344 -21.07 -3.76 1.05
N PRO A 345 -21.39 -2.45 1.20
CA PRO A 345 -20.44 -1.39 0.91
C PRO A 345 -19.26 -1.36 1.89
N LEU A 346 -18.19 -0.66 1.52
CA LEU A 346 -17.13 -0.32 2.47
C LEU A 346 -17.67 0.62 3.55
N PRO A 347 -17.08 0.61 4.76
CA PRO A 347 -17.55 1.43 5.88
C PRO A 347 -17.69 2.91 5.55
N ALA A 348 -16.86 3.46 4.65
CA ALA A 348 -16.88 4.86 4.23
C ALA A 348 -18.25 5.32 3.70
N TYR A 349 -19.07 4.41 3.18
CA TYR A 349 -20.41 4.70 2.66
C TYR A 349 -21.53 4.38 3.67
N ALA A 350 -21.21 3.63 4.72
CA ALA A 350 -22.22 3.21 5.67
C ALA A 350 -22.55 4.33 6.68
N PRO A 351 -23.81 4.43 7.15
CA PRO A 351 -24.13 5.33 8.25
C PRO A 351 -23.34 4.92 9.50
N PRO A 352 -22.91 5.89 10.31
CA PRO A 352 -22.20 5.59 11.55
C PRO A 352 -23.04 4.68 12.46
N HIS A 353 -22.36 3.79 13.20
CA HIS A 353 -23.03 3.02 14.26
C HIS A 353 -23.56 3.99 15.30
N ALA A 354 -24.82 3.94 15.59
CA ALA A 354 -25.60 4.74 16.56
C ALA A 354 -25.08 6.17 16.83
N PRO A 355 -25.91 7.21 16.65
CA PRO A 355 -25.50 8.57 16.90
C PRO A 355 -25.08 8.74 18.37
N SER A 356 -23.85 9.22 18.60
CA SER A 356 -23.49 9.74 19.92
C SER A 356 -24.25 11.06 20.12
N PRO A 357 -24.98 11.24 21.23
CA PRO A 357 -25.76 12.45 21.47
C PRO A 357 -24.91 13.74 21.55
N SER A 358 -23.59 13.59 21.65
CA SER A 358 -22.65 14.70 21.92
C SER A 358 -21.84 15.18 20.71
N THR A 359 -21.97 14.54 19.53
CA THR A 359 -21.21 14.94 18.33
C THR A 359 -22.16 15.32 17.21
N PRO A 360 -22.02 16.49 16.59
CA PRO A 360 -22.76 16.82 15.37
C PRO A 360 -22.55 15.72 14.34
N GLN A 361 -23.63 15.16 13.81
CA GLN A 361 -23.56 14.14 12.77
C GLN A 361 -22.98 14.78 11.50
N GLN A 362 -21.69 14.62 11.30
CA GLN A 362 -21.13 14.87 9.98
C GLN A 362 -21.52 13.70 9.07
N PRO A 363 -21.92 13.96 7.83
CA PRO A 363 -22.20 12.89 6.88
C PRO A 363 -20.96 12.00 6.70
N PRO A 364 -21.13 10.72 6.37
CA PRO A 364 -20.01 9.84 6.06
C PRO A 364 -19.22 10.42 4.89
N PRO A 365 -17.88 10.29 4.89
CA PRO A 365 -17.02 10.87 3.85
C PRO A 365 -17.26 10.23 2.46
N GLY A 366 -17.91 9.06 2.43
CA GLY A 366 -18.11 8.34 1.18
C GLY A 366 -16.78 7.97 0.53
N GLY A 367 -16.73 8.04 -0.78
CA GLY A 367 -15.52 7.76 -1.54
C GLY A 367 -14.36 8.71 -1.29
N ALA A 368 -14.58 9.88 -0.66
CA ALA A 368 -13.48 10.78 -0.31
C ALA A 368 -12.44 10.14 0.63
N ALA A 369 -12.83 9.13 1.41
CA ALA A 369 -11.92 8.36 2.25
C ALA A 369 -11.28 7.15 1.53
N LEU A 370 -11.63 6.90 0.25
CA LEU A 370 -11.19 5.74 -0.50
C LEU A 370 -10.27 6.14 -1.64
N LEU A 371 -9.08 5.55 -1.67
CA LEU A 371 -8.14 5.63 -2.79
C LEU A 371 -7.86 4.23 -3.32
N ALA A 372 -8.12 4.00 -4.59
CA ALA A 372 -7.69 2.82 -5.31
C ALA A 372 -6.84 3.22 -6.50
N VAL A 373 -5.62 2.72 -6.55
CA VAL A 373 -4.68 2.96 -7.63
C VAL A 373 -4.34 1.64 -8.29
N SER A 374 -4.71 1.51 -9.56
CA SER A 374 -4.35 0.34 -10.37
C SER A 374 -3.11 0.60 -11.21
N SER A 375 -2.37 -0.46 -11.52
CA SER A 375 -1.42 -0.45 -12.63
C SER A 375 -2.18 -0.60 -13.96
N GLU A 376 -1.50 -0.27 -15.05
CA GLU A 376 -2.05 -0.48 -16.39
C GLU A 376 -2.32 -1.96 -16.68
N ASP A 377 -1.47 -2.87 -16.17
CA ASP A 377 -1.68 -4.31 -16.28
C ASP A 377 -2.98 -4.78 -15.62
N PHE A 378 -3.27 -4.28 -14.41
CA PHE A 378 -4.50 -4.62 -13.68
C PHE A 378 -5.72 -3.95 -14.30
N HIS A 379 -5.58 -2.76 -14.87
CA HIS A 379 -6.63 -2.12 -15.64
C HIS A 379 -6.99 -2.92 -16.89
N ALA A 380 -6.01 -3.50 -17.58
CA ALA A 380 -6.22 -4.31 -18.77
C ALA A 380 -6.95 -5.66 -18.47
N TRP A 381 -6.97 -6.10 -17.22
CA TRP A 381 -7.69 -7.30 -16.79
C TRP A 381 -9.15 -6.93 -16.47
N THR A 382 -10.00 -6.98 -17.51
CA THR A 382 -11.38 -6.45 -17.47
C THR A 382 -12.24 -7.03 -16.35
N GLU A 383 -12.24 -8.35 -16.14
CA GLU A 383 -13.04 -8.98 -15.09
C GLU A 383 -12.63 -8.51 -13.70
N HIS A 384 -11.32 -8.39 -13.49
CA HIS A 384 -10.76 -7.90 -12.25
C HIS A 384 -11.08 -6.41 -12.04
N LEU A 385 -11.02 -5.60 -13.10
CA LEU A 385 -11.39 -4.19 -13.07
C LEU A 385 -12.85 -4.01 -12.64
N HIS A 386 -13.78 -4.80 -13.19
CA HIS A 386 -15.18 -4.78 -12.77
C HIS A 386 -15.37 -5.19 -11.31
N ALA A 387 -14.64 -6.21 -10.85
CA ALA A 387 -14.69 -6.63 -9.45
C ALA A 387 -14.15 -5.53 -8.51
N THR A 388 -13.07 -4.85 -8.91
CA THR A 388 -12.53 -3.71 -8.15
C THR A 388 -13.52 -2.56 -8.06
N ALA A 389 -14.13 -2.17 -9.20
CA ALA A 389 -15.15 -1.12 -9.23
C ALA A 389 -16.34 -1.48 -8.33
N ARG A 390 -16.77 -2.76 -8.33
CA ARG A 390 -17.84 -3.23 -7.45
C ARG A 390 -17.48 -3.14 -5.98
N ALA A 391 -16.26 -3.53 -5.60
CA ALA A 391 -15.78 -3.42 -4.21
C ALA A 391 -15.77 -1.98 -3.69
N LEU A 392 -15.49 -1.03 -4.60
CA LEU A 392 -15.44 0.41 -4.31
C LEU A 392 -16.80 1.10 -4.40
N SER A 393 -17.83 0.40 -4.86
CA SER A 393 -19.18 0.96 -5.03
C SER A 393 -19.86 1.23 -3.69
N PRO A 394 -20.68 2.27 -3.61
CA PRO A 394 -21.59 2.46 -2.48
C PRO A 394 -22.70 1.41 -2.41
N ASP A 395 -23.00 0.69 -3.49
CA ASP A 395 -23.94 -0.44 -3.52
C ASP A 395 -23.37 -1.60 -4.35
N PRO A 396 -22.52 -2.46 -3.76
CA PRO A 396 -21.93 -3.60 -4.46
C PRO A 396 -22.95 -4.67 -4.83
N SER A 397 -24.15 -4.67 -4.26
CA SER A 397 -25.21 -5.64 -4.53
C SER A 397 -26.02 -5.31 -5.77
N ALA A 398 -25.98 -4.06 -6.21
CA ALA A 398 -26.78 -3.60 -7.34
C ALA A 398 -26.40 -4.31 -8.63
N PRO A 399 -27.39 -4.69 -9.48
CA PRO A 399 -27.13 -5.25 -10.79
C PRO A 399 -26.33 -4.31 -11.69
N ARG A 400 -26.59 -3.01 -11.55
CA ARG A 400 -25.79 -1.94 -12.17
C ARG A 400 -25.21 -1.09 -11.05
N VAL A 401 -23.89 -1.07 -10.97
CA VAL A 401 -23.19 -0.24 -10.01
C VAL A 401 -23.18 1.18 -10.51
N LEU A 402 -23.73 2.09 -9.71
CA LEU A 402 -23.76 3.52 -10.00
C LEU A 402 -22.70 4.24 -9.17
N ALA A 403 -21.94 5.12 -9.80
CA ALA A 403 -20.96 5.96 -9.12
C ALA A 403 -21.59 7.01 -8.19
N SER A 404 -22.87 7.32 -8.38
CA SER A 404 -23.64 8.31 -7.60
C SER A 404 -24.79 7.60 -6.91
N ALA A 405 -24.56 7.14 -5.69
CA ALA A 405 -25.65 6.67 -4.84
C ALA A 405 -26.15 7.78 -3.92
N PHE A 406 -27.45 7.75 -3.67
CA PHE A 406 -28.06 8.57 -2.63
C PHE A 406 -28.52 7.64 -1.51
N TYR A 407 -28.17 7.98 -0.28
CA TYR A 407 -28.79 7.33 0.86
C TYR A 407 -30.24 7.76 0.99
N ALA A 408 -31.00 7.05 1.79
CA ALA A 408 -32.39 7.39 2.13
C ALA A 408 -32.55 8.82 2.68
N SER A 409 -31.47 9.43 3.16
CA SER A 409 -31.39 10.83 3.58
C SER A 409 -31.37 11.85 2.42
N GLY A 410 -31.26 11.40 1.16
CA GLY A 410 -31.12 12.27 -0.02
C GLY A 410 -29.74 12.90 -0.18
N VAL A 411 -28.74 12.49 0.60
CA VAL A 411 -27.38 13.02 0.52
C VAL A 411 -26.61 12.24 -0.55
N LYS A 412 -26.08 12.97 -1.55
CA LYS A 412 -25.18 12.40 -2.54
C LYS A 412 -23.82 12.10 -1.89
N LEU A 413 -23.35 10.87 -2.01
CA LEU A 413 -22.05 10.46 -1.52
C LEU A 413 -20.94 10.85 -2.50
N ALA A 414 -19.77 11.16 -1.96
CA ALA A 414 -18.58 11.37 -2.76
C ALA A 414 -18.17 10.08 -3.47
N GLU A 415 -17.68 10.22 -4.69
CA GLU A 415 -17.12 9.12 -5.48
C GLU A 415 -15.73 8.74 -4.97
N PRO A 416 -15.33 7.46 -5.08
CA PRO A 416 -13.98 7.05 -4.72
C PRO A 416 -12.94 7.63 -5.68
N HIS A 417 -11.73 7.84 -5.17
CA HIS A 417 -10.58 8.15 -5.99
C HIS A 417 -10.09 6.86 -6.63
N PHE A 418 -10.50 6.61 -7.88
CA PHE A 418 -10.15 5.41 -8.61
C PHE A 418 -9.55 5.73 -9.97
N PHE A 419 -8.31 5.31 -10.20
CA PHE A 419 -7.58 5.52 -11.45
C PHE A 419 -6.47 4.48 -11.62
N PHE A 420 -5.92 4.38 -12.83
CA PHE A 420 -4.68 3.66 -13.06
C PHE A 420 -3.55 4.60 -13.47
N VAL A 421 -2.32 4.16 -13.23
CA VAL A 421 -1.11 4.88 -13.64
C VAL A 421 -0.61 4.29 -14.95
N GLU A 422 -0.55 5.13 -16.00
CA GLU A 422 -0.03 4.71 -17.30
C GLU A 422 1.40 4.20 -17.23
N ARG A 423 1.72 3.19 -18.03
CA ARG A 423 3.03 2.53 -18.15
C ARG A 423 3.54 1.95 -16.84
N SER A 424 2.63 1.52 -16.00
CA SER A 424 2.95 0.84 -14.75
C SER A 424 2.49 -0.61 -14.79
N ALA A 425 3.19 -1.45 -14.05
CA ALA A 425 2.87 -2.85 -13.87
C ALA A 425 2.61 -3.14 -12.39
N HIS A 426 2.03 -4.28 -12.09
CA HIS A 426 1.71 -4.71 -10.72
C HIS A 426 2.88 -4.56 -9.75
N LEU A 427 4.08 -4.98 -10.16
CA LEU A 427 5.28 -4.87 -9.32
C LEU A 427 5.84 -3.46 -9.21
N SER A 428 5.45 -2.52 -10.10
CA SER A 428 5.87 -1.10 -10.01
C SER A 428 5.36 -0.43 -8.73
N GLN A 429 4.38 -1.03 -8.05
CA GLN A 429 3.84 -0.53 -6.78
C GLN A 429 4.58 -1.08 -5.54
N SER A 430 5.69 -1.78 -5.74
CA SER A 430 6.52 -2.40 -4.71
C SER A 430 8.01 -2.15 -4.97
N ASP A 431 8.85 -2.49 -4.00
CA ASP A 431 10.31 -2.39 -4.14
C ASP A 431 10.87 -3.28 -5.26
N PHE A 432 10.13 -4.32 -5.67
CA PHE A 432 10.54 -5.21 -6.76
C PHE A 432 10.70 -4.48 -8.09
N GLY A 433 9.83 -3.52 -8.36
CA GLY A 433 9.93 -2.70 -9.56
C GLY A 433 11.27 -1.99 -9.66
N VAL A 434 11.69 -1.38 -8.55
CA VAL A 434 12.95 -0.63 -8.45
C VAL A 434 14.17 -1.55 -8.42
N LEU A 435 14.08 -2.68 -7.73
CA LEU A 435 15.20 -3.62 -7.61
C LEU A 435 15.50 -4.40 -8.89
N PHE A 436 14.48 -4.62 -9.72
CA PHE A 436 14.60 -5.42 -10.93
C PHE A 436 14.09 -4.69 -12.18
N PRO A 437 14.59 -3.47 -12.50
CA PRO A 437 14.07 -2.64 -13.59
C PRO A 437 14.18 -3.32 -14.96
N TRP A 438 15.24 -4.12 -15.18
CA TRP A 438 15.36 -4.89 -16.41
C TRP A 438 14.27 -5.95 -16.57
N LEU A 439 13.87 -6.62 -15.48
CA LEU A 439 12.77 -7.58 -15.47
C LEU A 439 11.45 -6.88 -15.77
N MET A 440 11.22 -5.73 -15.15
CA MET A 440 10.05 -4.89 -15.39
C MET A 440 9.93 -4.48 -16.86
N PHE A 441 11.02 -4.00 -17.45
CA PHE A 441 11.05 -3.64 -18.86
C PHE A 441 10.82 -4.84 -19.79
N LYS A 442 11.49 -5.97 -19.53
CA LYS A 442 11.43 -7.14 -20.42
C LYS A 442 10.07 -7.84 -20.39
N ILE A 443 9.48 -8.03 -19.21
CA ILE A 443 8.24 -8.79 -19.04
C ILE A 443 7.02 -7.89 -19.17
N TYR A 444 7.02 -6.76 -18.49
CA TYR A 444 5.85 -5.89 -18.34
C TYR A 444 5.88 -4.63 -19.19
N LYS A 445 6.99 -4.39 -19.93
CA LYS A 445 7.19 -3.15 -20.72
C LYS A 445 7.13 -1.87 -19.88
N SER A 446 7.20 -1.98 -18.56
CA SER A 446 7.27 -0.84 -17.65
C SER A 446 8.68 -0.26 -17.66
N GLU A 447 8.79 1.02 -18.02
CA GLU A 447 10.09 1.67 -18.22
C GLU A 447 10.61 2.39 -16.97
N GLU A 448 9.71 2.88 -16.12
CA GLU A 448 10.04 3.75 -15.00
C GLU A 448 9.28 3.35 -13.72
N PRO A 449 9.69 2.30 -13.01
CA PRO A 449 8.99 1.85 -11.80
C PRO A 449 9.00 2.89 -10.67
N GLU A 450 10.04 3.72 -10.57
CA GLU A 450 10.12 4.81 -9.60
C GLU A 450 9.05 5.87 -9.85
N ARG A 451 8.73 6.12 -11.12
CA ARG A 451 7.65 7.06 -11.51
C ARG A 451 6.31 6.62 -10.92
N ALA A 452 5.96 5.35 -11.03
CA ALA A 452 4.70 4.83 -10.45
C ALA A 452 4.65 5.05 -8.93
N LEU A 453 5.75 4.80 -8.22
CA LEU A 453 5.84 5.03 -6.78
C LEU A 453 5.71 6.51 -6.40
N ARG A 454 6.30 7.43 -7.18
CA ARG A 454 6.18 8.88 -6.96
C ARG A 454 4.73 9.35 -7.16
N LEU A 455 4.07 8.90 -8.22
CA LEU A 455 2.66 9.22 -8.50
C LEU A 455 1.71 8.67 -7.44
N ASN A 456 1.94 7.43 -6.99
CA ASN A 456 1.16 6.83 -5.93
C ASN A 456 1.33 7.56 -4.60
N ARG A 457 2.57 7.92 -4.25
CA ARG A 457 2.86 8.74 -3.05
C ARG A 457 2.12 10.07 -3.09
N ARG A 458 2.17 10.77 -4.22
CA ARG A 458 1.46 12.04 -4.43
C ARG A 458 -0.03 11.88 -4.18
N ALA A 459 -0.66 10.87 -4.77
CA ALA A 459 -2.08 10.58 -4.59
C ALA A 459 -2.42 10.27 -3.12
N VAL A 460 -1.63 9.41 -2.47
CA VAL A 460 -1.83 9.05 -1.07
C VAL A 460 -1.75 10.29 -0.17
N LEU A 461 -0.73 11.12 -0.32
CA LEU A 461 -0.58 12.33 0.49
C LEU A 461 -1.75 13.30 0.30
N GLN A 462 -2.27 13.46 -0.92
CA GLN A 462 -3.43 14.31 -1.18
C GLN A 462 -4.70 13.77 -0.50
N VAL A 463 -4.98 12.47 -0.61
CA VAL A 463 -6.16 11.86 0.04
C VAL A 463 -6.04 11.95 1.56
N LEU A 464 -4.87 11.75 2.13
CA LEU A 464 -4.64 11.91 3.57
C LEU A 464 -4.98 13.33 4.02
N ARG A 465 -4.42 14.35 3.35
CA ARG A 465 -4.72 15.76 3.67
C ARG A 465 -6.19 16.10 3.53
N ALA A 466 -6.83 15.64 2.46
CA ALA A 466 -8.25 15.88 2.23
C ALA A 466 -9.16 15.31 3.31
N ASN A 467 -8.70 14.26 3.99
CA ASN A 467 -9.39 13.64 5.12
C ASN A 467 -8.89 14.16 6.48
N GLY A 468 -8.19 15.29 6.51
CA GLY A 468 -7.75 15.95 7.74
C GLY A 468 -6.56 15.29 8.43
N VAL A 469 -5.85 14.37 7.75
CA VAL A 469 -4.64 13.74 8.29
C VAL A 469 -3.46 14.71 8.11
N PRO A 470 -2.79 15.14 9.19
CA PRO A 470 -1.67 16.06 9.10
C PRO A 470 -0.44 15.34 8.54
N VAL A 471 -0.10 15.65 7.30
CA VAL A 471 1.10 15.15 6.61
C VAL A 471 1.83 16.30 5.94
N ALA A 472 3.15 16.21 5.86
CA ALA A 472 3.99 17.21 5.23
C ALA A 472 3.65 17.41 3.74
N ARG A 473 4.14 18.49 3.17
CA ARG A 473 3.94 18.83 1.76
C ARG A 473 4.50 17.76 0.83
N THR A 474 3.87 17.62 -0.33
CA THR A 474 4.43 16.83 -1.42
C THR A 474 5.64 17.56 -2.00
N TRP A 475 6.74 16.85 -2.21
CA TRP A 475 7.95 17.41 -2.79
C TRP A 475 7.70 17.93 -4.20
N VAL A 476 8.33 19.08 -4.54
CA VAL A 476 8.14 19.76 -5.84
C VAL A 476 8.45 18.84 -7.03
N GLY A 477 9.50 18.00 -6.92
CA GLY A 477 9.82 17.04 -7.97
C GLY A 477 8.71 16.00 -8.23
N ASP A 478 7.94 15.62 -7.20
CA ASP A 478 6.78 14.73 -7.38
C ASP A 478 5.60 15.45 -8.02
N LEU A 479 5.46 16.77 -7.83
CA LEU A 479 4.42 17.56 -8.48
C LEU A 479 4.63 17.70 -9.98
N LEU A 480 5.88 17.66 -10.43
CA LEU A 480 6.25 17.72 -11.84
C LEU A 480 6.20 16.36 -12.53
N GLU A 481 6.08 15.28 -11.77
CA GLU A 481 6.01 13.94 -12.32
C GLU A 481 4.66 13.69 -13.01
N GLY A 482 4.71 13.17 -14.24
CA GLY A 482 3.51 12.84 -15.02
C GLY A 482 2.79 14.04 -15.63
N VAL A 483 3.33 15.25 -15.53
CA VAL A 483 2.84 16.45 -16.21
C VAL A 483 3.60 16.61 -17.53
N GLU A 484 2.87 16.81 -18.64
CA GLU A 484 3.49 17.00 -19.95
C GLU A 484 4.36 18.26 -19.94
N GLY A 485 5.65 18.12 -20.23
CA GLY A 485 6.64 19.21 -20.17
C GLY A 485 7.32 19.43 -18.82
N GLY A 486 6.85 18.81 -17.73
CA GLY A 486 7.44 18.96 -16.39
C GLY A 486 8.92 18.56 -16.31
N LYS A 487 9.32 17.51 -17.01
CA LYS A 487 10.73 17.11 -17.13
C LYS A 487 11.60 18.11 -17.91
N LYS A 488 11.02 18.89 -18.83
CA LYS A 488 11.78 19.92 -19.56
C LYS A 488 12.13 21.10 -18.68
N LEU A 489 11.24 21.51 -17.79
CA LEU A 489 11.50 22.60 -16.85
C LEU A 489 12.61 22.28 -15.85
N ALA A 490 12.70 21.03 -15.39
CA ALA A 490 13.75 20.59 -14.47
C ALA A 490 15.14 20.48 -15.13
N VAL A 491 15.19 20.31 -16.47
CA VAL A 491 16.46 20.19 -17.25
C VAL A 491 16.92 21.54 -17.79
N GLU A 492 16.00 22.49 -18.07
CA GLU A 492 16.33 23.81 -18.63
C GLU A 492 16.88 24.80 -17.59
N GLY A 493 16.78 24.48 -16.27
CA GLY A 493 17.41 25.27 -15.21
C GLY A 493 18.94 25.19 -15.15
N ASP A 494 19.57 24.22 -15.84
CA ASP A 494 21.02 24.00 -15.88
C ASP A 494 21.71 24.40 -17.21
N GLY A 495 21.04 25.14 -18.07
CA GLY A 495 21.58 25.56 -19.37
C GLY A 495 22.06 27.00 -19.36
N ASP A 496 23.37 27.18 -19.59
CA ASP A 496 24.04 28.46 -19.83
C ASP A 496 23.28 29.39 -20.80
N GLY A 497 23.15 30.64 -20.38
CA GLY A 497 22.52 31.68 -21.18
C GLY A 497 23.24 31.94 -22.47
N ASP A 498 22.51 31.85 -23.57
CA ASP A 498 22.66 32.78 -24.71
C ASP A 498 21.35 32.82 -25.53
N GLY A 499 20.78 34.00 -25.55
CA GLY A 499 19.99 34.70 -26.54
C GLY A 499 18.84 34.01 -27.28
N ALA A 500 17.66 34.50 -27.07
CA ALA A 500 16.72 35.09 -28.01
C ALA A 500 15.26 34.69 -27.83
N GLU A 501 14.50 35.68 -27.46
CA GLU A 501 13.11 36.02 -27.83
C GLU A 501 12.03 34.94 -28.02
N GLY A 502 11.03 35.01 -27.13
CA GLY A 502 9.62 35.00 -27.53
C GLY A 502 8.87 33.70 -27.43
N SER A 503 8.20 33.43 -26.29
CA SER A 503 6.76 33.11 -26.34
C SER A 503 6.16 32.97 -24.93
N ALA A 504 5.01 33.53 -24.83
CA ALA A 504 4.04 33.62 -23.76
C ALA A 504 4.17 32.69 -22.53
N GLY A 505 4.49 33.31 -21.38
CA GLY A 505 4.35 32.70 -20.07
C GLY A 505 2.88 32.55 -19.67
N VAL A 506 2.55 31.44 -19.11
CA VAL A 506 1.36 31.30 -18.29
C VAL A 506 1.76 31.71 -16.88
N GLU A 507 1.38 32.93 -16.49
CA GLU A 507 1.54 33.45 -15.13
C GLU A 507 0.59 32.67 -14.20
N ALA A 508 1.14 31.92 -13.26
CA ALA A 508 0.45 31.55 -12.05
C ALA A 508 0.44 32.78 -11.14
N GLY A 509 -0.73 33.44 -11.04
CA GLY A 509 -0.91 34.63 -10.22
C GLY A 509 -0.71 34.33 -8.73
N VAL A 510 0.38 34.84 -8.19
CA VAL A 510 0.54 35.06 -6.76
C VAL A 510 0.57 36.58 -6.57
N GLY A 511 -0.54 37.13 -6.09
CA GLY A 511 -0.57 38.53 -5.67
C GLY A 511 0.09 38.68 -4.30
N GLY A 512 1.11 39.55 -4.23
CA GLY A 512 1.73 39.95 -2.97
C GLY A 512 2.94 40.83 -3.26
N ASP A 513 2.76 42.15 -3.18
CA ASP A 513 3.82 43.15 -3.27
C ASP A 513 4.90 42.95 -2.20
N GLY A 514 6.15 42.81 -2.61
CA GLY A 514 7.29 42.84 -1.73
C GLY A 514 8.57 42.78 -2.54
N ALA A 515 9.33 43.88 -2.53
CA ALA A 515 10.59 44.09 -3.25
C ALA A 515 11.59 42.96 -3.00
N GLY A 516 12.09 42.37 -4.11
CA GLY A 516 12.91 41.19 -4.08
C GLY A 516 14.39 41.41 -3.96
N ASP A 517 15.05 40.51 -3.29
CA ASP A 517 16.46 40.18 -3.51
C ASP A 517 16.50 38.80 -4.17
N GLY A 518 17.31 38.65 -5.22
CA GLY A 518 17.44 37.41 -5.97
C GLY A 518 17.99 36.28 -5.12
N LYS A 519 17.10 35.36 -4.74
CA LYS A 519 17.44 34.08 -4.13
C LYS A 519 17.55 33.01 -5.21
N GLY A 520 18.63 32.22 -5.17
CA GLY A 520 18.88 31.15 -6.13
C GLY A 520 17.94 29.94 -5.97
N ALA A 521 17.90 29.06 -6.95
CA ALA A 521 17.04 27.86 -6.97
C ALA A 521 17.15 26.95 -5.74
N GLY A 522 18.29 26.95 -5.03
CA GLY A 522 18.50 26.23 -3.79
C GLY A 522 17.67 26.75 -2.59
N ASP A 523 17.30 28.03 -2.62
CA ASP A 523 16.50 28.66 -1.56
C ASP A 523 15.02 28.29 -1.67
N VAL A 524 14.54 27.99 -2.90
CA VAL A 524 13.15 27.57 -3.13
C VAL A 524 12.89 26.15 -2.61
N GLU A 525 13.88 25.27 -2.71
CA GLU A 525 13.79 23.93 -2.12
C GLU A 525 13.75 23.99 -0.59
N ALA A 526 14.58 24.82 0.04
CA ALA A 526 14.58 25.00 1.48
C ALA A 526 13.25 25.56 1.99
N GLU A 527 12.65 26.52 1.30
CA GLU A 527 11.33 27.09 1.68
C GLU A 527 10.18 26.08 1.54
N ALA A 528 10.28 25.12 0.61
CA ALA A 528 9.26 24.07 0.45
C ALA A 528 9.18 23.11 1.63
N TRP A 529 10.29 22.95 2.38
CA TRP A 529 10.41 22.05 3.53
C TRP A 529 10.23 22.74 4.89
N ASP A 530 10.28 24.08 4.93
CA ASP A 530 10.25 24.87 6.17
C ASP A 530 8.83 25.02 6.76
N ARG A 531 7.82 24.47 6.10
CA ARG A 531 6.46 24.45 6.60
C ARG A 531 6.14 23.07 7.12
N GLY A 532 5.97 22.98 8.43
CA GLY A 532 5.57 21.76 9.11
C GLY A 532 4.22 21.22 8.68
N PRO A 533 3.80 20.07 9.22
CA PRO A 533 2.50 19.45 8.94
C PRO A 533 1.29 20.35 9.20
N GLU A 534 1.46 21.40 9.99
CA GLU A 534 0.42 22.38 10.33
C GLU A 534 -0.04 23.21 9.14
N ASP A 535 0.84 23.44 8.17
CA ASP A 535 0.53 24.18 6.95
C ASP A 535 -0.18 23.31 5.89
N GLY A 536 -0.77 22.20 6.29
CA GLY A 536 -1.34 21.13 5.46
C GLY A 536 -2.30 21.53 4.33
N ILE A 537 -2.47 22.82 4.08
CA ILE A 537 -3.19 23.34 2.92
C ILE A 537 -2.22 23.47 1.79
N HIS A 538 -2.26 22.50 0.90
CA HIS A 538 -1.52 22.52 -0.34
C HIS A 538 -2.38 22.91 -1.50
N ASP A 539 -1.78 23.62 -2.45
CA ASP A 539 -2.37 23.86 -3.77
C ASP A 539 -2.39 22.58 -4.64
N ASP A 540 -1.67 21.53 -4.22
CA ASP A 540 -1.69 20.23 -4.90
C ASP A 540 -3.01 19.49 -4.66
N ARG A 541 -3.95 19.71 -5.56
CA ARG A 541 -5.30 19.14 -5.57
C ARG A 541 -5.58 18.33 -6.83
N ALA A 542 -4.55 17.89 -7.54
CA ALA A 542 -4.68 17.20 -8.82
C ALA A 542 -5.60 15.98 -8.74
N ILE A 543 -5.67 15.29 -7.60
CA ILE A 543 -6.57 14.16 -7.39
C ILE A 543 -8.06 14.54 -7.37
N PHE A 544 -8.37 15.82 -7.18
CA PHE A 544 -9.75 16.34 -7.14
C PHE A 544 -10.13 17.04 -8.43
N ASP A 545 -9.17 17.38 -9.28
CA ASP A 545 -9.39 18.06 -10.54
C ASP A 545 -9.39 17.07 -11.71
N ARG A 546 -10.58 16.61 -12.05
CA ARG A 546 -10.80 15.72 -13.21
C ARG A 546 -10.99 16.48 -14.52
N SER A 547 -10.98 17.82 -14.49
CA SER A 547 -11.44 18.67 -15.60
C SER A 547 -10.36 19.06 -16.63
N GLY A 548 -9.11 18.67 -16.43
CA GLY A 548 -8.04 18.86 -17.42
C GLY A 548 -7.09 20.01 -17.18
N HIS A 549 -7.33 20.91 -16.21
CA HIS A 549 -6.38 21.93 -15.78
C HIS A 549 -5.72 21.53 -14.46
N GLY A 550 -4.43 21.19 -14.49
CA GLY A 550 -3.69 20.69 -13.34
C GLY A 550 -3.77 19.17 -13.17
N VAL A 551 -4.33 18.46 -14.14
CA VAL A 551 -4.42 17.00 -14.16
C VAL A 551 -3.03 16.39 -14.34
N VAL A 552 -2.76 15.34 -13.60
CA VAL A 552 -1.60 14.48 -13.83
C VAL A 552 -1.90 13.59 -15.03
N ASP A 553 -1.25 13.86 -16.17
CA ASP A 553 -1.51 13.13 -17.44
C ASP A 553 -1.32 11.61 -17.32
N ALA A 554 -0.52 11.18 -16.35
CA ALA A 554 -0.28 9.78 -16.09
C ALA A 554 -1.41 9.08 -15.32
N TRP A 555 -2.36 9.81 -14.76
CA TRP A 555 -3.52 9.26 -14.06
C TRP A 555 -4.70 9.15 -15.02
N ARG A 556 -5.13 7.92 -15.29
CA ARG A 556 -6.35 7.63 -16.07
C ARG A 556 -7.46 7.24 -15.13
N TRP A 557 -8.41 8.14 -14.94
CA TRP A 557 -9.54 7.96 -14.06
C TRP A 557 -10.48 6.86 -14.56
N ILE A 558 -11.04 6.11 -13.62
CA ILE A 558 -11.98 5.01 -13.87
C ILE A 558 -13.31 5.38 -13.24
N ASP A 559 -14.34 5.50 -14.06
CA ASP A 559 -15.70 5.75 -13.59
C ASP A 559 -16.37 4.43 -13.18
N ILE A 560 -17.08 4.47 -12.05
CA ILE A 560 -17.83 3.31 -11.56
C ILE A 560 -19.28 3.43 -12.04
N VAL A 561 -19.50 3.28 -13.33
CA VAL A 561 -20.84 3.36 -13.95
C VAL A 561 -21.08 2.12 -14.79
N GLY A 562 -22.11 1.35 -14.42
CA GLY A 562 -22.52 0.19 -15.20
C GLY A 562 -21.50 -0.94 -15.28
N MET A 563 -20.44 -0.88 -14.46
CA MET A 563 -19.46 -1.95 -14.36
C MET A 563 -20.03 -3.08 -13.52
N GLY A 564 -20.24 -4.26 -14.09
CA GLY A 564 -20.70 -5.44 -13.37
C GLY A 564 -21.62 -6.37 -14.11
N GLU A 565 -22.12 -6.01 -15.30
CA GLU A 565 -22.84 -6.94 -16.16
C GLU A 565 -22.43 -6.78 -17.63
N ALA A 566 -21.88 -7.86 -18.18
CA ALA A 566 -21.47 -7.97 -19.58
C ALA A 566 -22.64 -8.21 -20.54
N GLU A 567 -23.84 -7.73 -20.24
CA GLU A 567 -24.98 -7.76 -21.18
C GLU A 567 -25.73 -6.43 -21.14
N ALA A 568 -25.11 -5.39 -21.66
CA ALA A 568 -25.89 -4.27 -22.14
C ALA A 568 -26.42 -4.62 -23.54
N THR A 569 -27.61 -5.16 -23.62
CA THR A 569 -28.40 -5.03 -24.84
C THR A 569 -28.70 -3.53 -25.01
N ALA A 570 -27.91 -2.85 -25.80
CA ALA A 570 -28.23 -1.48 -26.18
C ALA A 570 -29.48 -1.55 -27.04
N GLU A 571 -30.62 -1.11 -26.51
CA GLU A 571 -31.80 -0.84 -27.31
C GLU A 571 -31.55 0.46 -28.07
N VAL A 572 -31.17 0.37 -29.30
CA VAL A 572 -31.10 1.52 -30.21
C VAL A 572 -32.48 1.71 -30.82
N VAL A 573 -33.12 2.81 -30.45
CA VAL A 573 -34.36 3.26 -31.11
C VAL A 573 -33.92 3.92 -32.44
N ASP A 574 -34.30 3.31 -33.56
CA ASP A 574 -34.05 3.93 -34.85
C ASP A 574 -34.92 5.18 -35.05
N GLY A 575 -34.54 6.03 -36.02
CA GLY A 575 -35.25 7.29 -36.31
C GLY A 575 -36.72 7.12 -36.75
N LYS A 576 -37.28 5.90 -36.69
CA LYS A 576 -38.69 5.56 -36.98
C LYS A 576 -39.44 5.01 -35.77
N GLY A 577 -38.79 4.98 -34.57
CA GLY A 577 -39.44 4.54 -33.33
C GLY A 577 -39.55 3.02 -33.16
N GLU A 578 -38.88 2.23 -33.99
CA GLU A 578 -38.80 0.75 -33.84
C GLU A 578 -37.55 0.37 -33.02
N THR A 579 -37.78 -0.39 -31.96
CA THR A 579 -36.73 -0.92 -31.09
C THR A 579 -36.10 -2.14 -31.77
N LYS A 580 -34.88 -2.01 -32.27
CA LYS A 580 -34.07 -3.14 -32.73
C LYS A 580 -33.11 -3.56 -31.62
N ARG A 581 -33.22 -4.81 -31.18
CA ARG A 581 -32.19 -5.48 -30.40
C ARG A 581 -30.96 -5.71 -31.28
N VAL A 582 -29.92 -4.91 -31.07
CA VAL A 582 -28.62 -5.22 -31.64
C VAL A 582 -27.90 -6.06 -30.59
N VAL A 583 -27.85 -7.37 -30.81
CA VAL A 583 -26.89 -8.23 -30.15
C VAL A 583 -25.56 -7.93 -30.84
N GLU A 584 -24.72 -7.11 -30.25
CA GLU A 584 -23.32 -7.09 -30.63
C GLU A 584 -22.74 -8.44 -30.23
N THR A 585 -22.67 -9.35 -31.20
CA THR A 585 -21.78 -10.49 -31.13
C THR A 585 -20.39 -9.91 -31.09
N GLY A 586 -19.79 -9.92 -29.87
CA GLY A 586 -18.43 -9.45 -29.64
C GLY A 586 -17.51 -10.03 -30.71
N GLY A 587 -16.81 -9.15 -31.40
CA GLY A 587 -15.64 -9.53 -32.15
C GLY A 587 -14.74 -10.39 -31.28
N GLU A 588 -14.03 -11.29 -31.92
CA GLU A 588 -13.10 -12.27 -31.36
C GLU A 588 -12.48 -11.80 -30.05
N ALA A 589 -12.75 -12.57 -29.00
CA ALA A 589 -12.12 -12.36 -27.69
C ALA A 589 -10.61 -12.33 -27.90
N ALA A 590 -10.03 -11.13 -27.84
CA ALA A 590 -8.62 -11.03 -27.59
C ALA A 590 -8.41 -11.82 -26.31
N GLU A 591 -7.59 -12.88 -26.36
CA GLU A 591 -7.19 -13.65 -25.19
C GLU A 591 -6.77 -12.65 -24.11
N THR A 592 -7.62 -12.45 -23.12
CA THR A 592 -7.31 -11.64 -21.96
C THR A 592 -6.24 -12.41 -21.18
N ARG A 593 -4.98 -12.08 -21.46
CA ARG A 593 -3.88 -12.61 -20.66
C ARG A 593 -4.05 -12.05 -19.26
N GLU A 594 -4.30 -12.93 -18.30
CA GLU A 594 -4.11 -12.59 -16.90
C GLU A 594 -2.74 -11.92 -16.74
N PRO A 595 -2.65 -10.76 -16.07
CA PRO A 595 -1.36 -10.16 -15.79
C PRO A 595 -0.52 -11.20 -15.06
N GLN A 596 0.66 -11.50 -15.57
CA GLN A 596 1.57 -12.46 -14.93
C GLN A 596 1.87 -11.95 -13.53
N MET A 597 1.13 -12.49 -12.55
CA MET A 597 1.45 -12.28 -11.15
C MET A 597 2.89 -12.75 -10.96
N ALA A 598 3.78 -11.90 -10.53
CA ALA A 598 5.18 -12.23 -10.35
C ALA A 598 5.31 -13.48 -9.46
N GLY A 599 5.75 -14.57 -10.02
CA GLY A 599 5.90 -15.84 -9.34
C GLY A 599 5.09 -17.00 -9.88
N VAL A 600 4.22 -16.80 -10.88
CA VAL A 600 3.54 -17.89 -11.57
C VAL A 600 4.07 -18.01 -12.99
N ILE A 601 5.34 -18.38 -13.14
CA ILE A 601 5.77 -19.10 -14.32
C ILE A 601 5.42 -20.55 -14.02
N GLU A 602 4.27 -21.03 -14.45
CA GLU A 602 4.04 -22.47 -14.50
C GLU A 602 5.05 -23.04 -15.50
N PRO A 603 5.91 -23.97 -15.08
CA PRO A 603 6.60 -24.80 -16.06
C PRO A 603 5.51 -25.66 -16.72
N HIS A 604 5.33 -25.53 -18.03
CA HIS A 604 4.57 -26.51 -18.81
C HIS A 604 4.94 -27.90 -18.31
N ALA A 605 3.95 -28.69 -17.91
CA ALA A 605 4.13 -30.08 -17.53
C ALA A 605 4.79 -30.79 -18.71
N THR A 606 6.09 -31.03 -18.62
CA THR A 606 6.74 -32.01 -19.47
C THR A 606 6.22 -33.35 -19.00
N GLU A 607 5.48 -34.00 -19.87
CA GLU A 607 5.00 -35.38 -19.73
C GLU A 607 6.13 -36.27 -19.18
N GLY A 608 5.80 -36.96 -18.09
CA GLY A 608 6.72 -37.85 -17.41
C GLY A 608 7.22 -38.97 -18.31
N VAL A 609 8.50 -39.00 -18.54
CA VAL A 609 9.18 -40.23 -18.95
C VAL A 609 9.31 -41.09 -17.70
N ALA A 610 8.53 -42.15 -17.65
CA ALA A 610 8.65 -43.21 -16.66
C ALA A 610 10.02 -43.85 -16.80
N VAL A 611 10.85 -43.71 -15.77
CA VAL A 611 12.08 -44.53 -15.63
C VAL A 611 11.69 -45.73 -14.80
N GLU A 612 11.57 -46.90 -15.47
CA GLU A 612 11.50 -48.20 -14.80
C GLU A 612 12.77 -48.47 -14.02
N SER A 613 12.59 -48.86 -12.77
CA SER A 613 13.63 -49.34 -11.88
C SER A 613 14.12 -50.74 -12.30
N HIS A 614 15.39 -50.92 -12.46
CA HIS A 614 16.08 -52.15 -12.21
C HIS A 614 17.10 -51.95 -11.08
#